data_e557fa5bcd93da285403d9f1f041714b
#
_entry.id   e557fa5bcd93da285403d9f1f041714b
#
_cell.length_a   1.000
_cell.length_b   1.000
_cell.length_c   1.000
_cell.angle_alpha   90.00
_cell.angle_beta   90.00
_cell.angle_gamma   90.00
#
_symmetry.space_group_name_H-M   'P 1'
#
loop_
_entity.id
_entity.type
_entity.pdbx_description
1 polymer ?
#
loop_
_entity_poly.entity_id
_entity_poly.type
_entity_poly.pdbx_seq_one_letter_code
_entity_poly.pdbx_strand_id
1 'polypeptide(L)'
;MSVACQGQKAEQAKKVDFRIVEVEEFAQVMADTSVVVLDVRTLDEHAAGHIAGTKLHIDVLKPDFDSLAVANIQKGSVVALYCRSGNRSKRAAASLADKGYQVIELATGYNGWVQAGKPVE
;
A
#
# COMPACT_ATOMS: atom_id res chain seq x y z
N MET A 1 6.52 37.01 8.12
CA MET A 1 6.45 36.56 8.03
C MET A 1 6.24 35.76 7.90
N SER A 2 6.38 35.73 7.95
CA SER A 2 6.16 34.95 7.74
C SER A 2 5.87 34.11 7.48
N VAL A 3 5.87 34.11 7.58
CA VAL A 3 5.51 33.44 7.28
C VAL A 3 5.40 32.63 6.86
N ALA A 4 5.48 32.78 6.85
CA ALA A 4 5.28 32.10 6.41
C ALA A 4 5.29 31.31 6.13
N CYS A 5 5.45 31.41 6.25
CA CYS A 5 5.41 30.78 5.91
C CYS A 5 5.25 30.00 5.67
N GLN A 6 5.17 29.94 5.79
CA GLN A 6 5.00 29.33 5.63
C GLN A 6 4.75 28.58 5.13
N GLY A 7 4.72 28.75 4.99
CA GLY A 7 4.41 28.24 4.54
C GLY A 7 4.54 27.47 4.06
N GLN A 8 4.77 27.27 3.94
CA GLN A 8 5.00 26.62 3.58
C GLN A 8 4.88 25.72 3.48
N LYS A 9 4.77 25.61 3.84
CA LYS A 9 4.71 24.78 3.86
C LYS A 9 4.15 24.11 3.51
N ALA A 10 3.72 24.28 3.56
CA ALA A 10 3.19 23.66 3.19
C ALA A 10 3.17 23.15 2.27
N GLU A 11 3.52 23.28 1.88
CA GLU A 11 3.78 22.74 1.02
C GLU A 11 4.10 21.77 0.82
N GLN A 12 4.31 21.60 1.50
CA GLN A 12 4.62 20.57 1.55
C GLN A 12 3.83 19.70 1.65
N ALA A 13 3.24 20.23 1.95
CA ALA A 13 2.35 19.34 2.03
C ALA A 13 1.97 18.52 0.91
N LYS A 14 2.14 18.78 0.03
CA LYS A 14 1.98 17.96 -0.89
C LYS A 14 2.79 16.89 -0.88
N LYS A 15 3.28 16.78 0.07
CA LYS A 15 4.06 15.75 0.26
C LYS A 15 3.33 14.49 0.26
N VAL A 16 3.79 13.57 -0.44
CA VAL A 16 3.21 12.24 -0.50
C VAL A 16 3.45 11.54 0.82
N ASP A 17 2.37 11.07 1.41
CA ASP A 17 2.42 10.59 2.77
C ASP A 17 1.70 9.28 2.90
N PHE A 18 2.36 8.27 3.46
CA PHE A 18 1.72 7.01 3.77
C PHE A 18 2.33 6.43 5.03
N ARG A 19 1.58 5.53 5.69
CA ARG A 19 2.05 4.90 6.92
C ARG A 19 2.75 3.60 6.57
N ILE A 20 3.84 3.32 7.29
CA ILE A 20 4.58 2.06 7.20
C ILE A 20 4.36 1.34 8.50
N VAL A 21 3.85 0.11 8.46
CA VAL A 21 3.51 -0.64 9.67
C VAL A 21 4.14 -2.03 9.64
N GLU A 22 4.24 -2.63 10.83
CA GLU A 22 4.70 -4.00 10.97
C GLU A 22 3.54 -4.97 10.83
N VAL A 23 3.85 -6.27 10.85
CA VAL A 23 2.90 -7.34 10.58
C VAL A 23 1.66 -7.28 11.47
N GLU A 24 1.86 -7.07 12.78
CA GLU A 24 0.72 -7.10 13.70
C GLU A 24 -0.27 -5.96 13.45
N GLU A 25 0.24 -4.78 13.20
CA GLU A 25 -0.65 -3.66 12.90
C GLU A 25 -1.30 -3.83 11.54
N PHE A 26 -0.57 -4.37 10.55
CA PHE A 26 -1.13 -4.63 9.24
C PHE A 26 -2.31 -5.61 9.34
N ALA A 27 -2.15 -6.65 10.17
CA ALA A 27 -3.23 -7.60 10.42
C ALA A 27 -4.46 -6.92 11.02
N GLN A 28 -4.25 -5.99 11.94
CA GLN A 28 -5.36 -5.24 12.54
C GLN A 28 -6.06 -4.35 11.51
N VAL A 29 -5.30 -3.71 10.64
CA VAL A 29 -5.85 -2.87 9.58
C VAL A 29 -6.73 -3.71 8.65
N MET A 30 -6.28 -4.91 8.31
CA MET A 30 -7.01 -5.81 7.42
C MET A 30 -8.33 -6.29 8.01
N ALA A 31 -8.49 -6.23 9.32
CA ALA A 31 -9.72 -6.66 9.96
C ALA A 31 -10.91 -5.77 9.59
N ASP A 32 -10.66 -4.55 9.18
CA ASP A 32 -11.69 -3.65 8.67
C ASP A 32 -11.99 -4.05 7.22
N THR A 33 -13.19 -4.54 6.98
CA THR A 33 -13.56 -5.08 5.66
C THR A 33 -13.69 -4.01 4.58
N SER A 34 -13.71 -2.72 4.95
CA SER A 34 -13.74 -1.65 3.97
C SER A 34 -12.35 -1.34 3.40
N VAL A 35 -11.29 -1.86 4.04
CA VAL A 35 -9.92 -1.64 3.58
C VAL A 35 -9.63 -2.53 2.37
N VAL A 36 -9.03 -1.95 1.35
CA VAL A 36 -8.62 -2.71 0.16
C VAL A 36 -7.22 -3.26 0.39
N VAL A 37 -7.11 -4.58 0.51
CA VAL A 37 -5.81 -5.24 0.68
C VAL A 37 -5.26 -5.56 -0.70
N LEU A 38 -4.14 -4.95 -1.03
CA LEU A 38 -3.57 -4.96 -2.38
C LEU A 38 -2.19 -5.58 -2.40
N ASP A 39 -2.03 -6.63 -3.21
CA ASP A 39 -0.74 -7.24 -3.51
C ASP A 39 -0.16 -6.54 -4.74
N VAL A 40 1.03 -5.94 -4.61
CA VAL A 40 1.64 -5.23 -5.75
C VAL A 40 2.82 -5.99 -6.36
N ARG A 41 2.95 -7.29 -6.03
CA ARG A 41 3.98 -8.15 -6.58
C ARG A 41 3.62 -8.58 -8.00
N THR A 42 4.50 -9.37 -8.62
CA THR A 42 4.21 -9.93 -9.95
C THR A 42 3.08 -10.96 -9.87
N LEU A 43 2.50 -11.26 -11.01
CA LEU A 43 1.45 -12.28 -11.07
C LEU A 43 1.95 -13.64 -10.61
N ASP A 44 3.16 -14.02 -10.99
CA ASP A 44 3.74 -15.29 -10.58
C ASP A 44 3.90 -15.39 -9.06
N GLU A 45 4.36 -14.30 -8.44
CA GLU A 45 4.49 -14.28 -6.98
C GLU A 45 3.12 -14.41 -6.32
N HIS A 46 2.14 -13.67 -6.80
CA HIS A 46 0.79 -13.71 -6.26
C HIS A 46 0.18 -15.12 -6.39
N ALA A 47 0.34 -15.73 -7.54
CA ALA A 47 -0.22 -17.05 -7.81
C ALA A 47 0.43 -18.13 -6.93
N ALA A 48 1.71 -17.97 -6.60
CA ALA A 48 2.42 -18.93 -5.76
C ALA A 48 1.98 -18.85 -4.29
N GLY A 49 1.36 -17.77 -3.89
CA GLY A 49 0.87 -17.58 -2.54
C GLY A 49 0.75 -16.10 -2.21
N HIS A 50 -0.27 -15.74 -1.44
CA HIS A 50 -0.49 -14.35 -1.06
C HIS A 50 -1.13 -14.28 0.33
N ILE A 51 -1.13 -13.11 0.93
CA ILE A 51 -1.73 -12.92 2.25
C ILE A 51 -3.22 -13.24 2.18
N ALA A 52 -3.68 -14.09 3.10
CA ALA A 52 -5.11 -14.40 3.19
C ALA A 52 -5.88 -13.10 3.42
N GLY A 53 -6.92 -12.88 2.64
CA GLY A 53 -7.68 -11.63 2.70
C GLY A 53 -7.26 -10.59 1.68
N THR A 54 -6.27 -10.89 0.83
CA THR A 54 -5.92 -10.02 -0.29
C THR A 54 -7.12 -9.91 -1.23
N LYS A 55 -7.51 -8.69 -1.54
CA LYS A 55 -8.70 -8.43 -2.36
C LYS A 55 -8.37 -8.10 -3.81
N LEU A 56 -7.16 -7.66 -4.06
CA LEU A 56 -6.80 -7.14 -5.37
C LEU A 56 -5.31 -7.36 -5.61
N HIS A 57 -4.96 -7.64 -6.85
CA HIS A 57 -3.57 -7.78 -7.27
C HIS A 57 -3.31 -6.89 -8.46
N ILE A 58 -2.32 -6.00 -8.35
CA ILE A 58 -1.87 -5.16 -9.45
C ILE A 58 -0.35 -5.04 -9.37
N ASP A 59 0.33 -5.51 -10.40
CA ASP A 59 1.80 -5.52 -10.44
C ASP A 59 2.35 -4.11 -10.62
N VAL A 60 3.09 -3.62 -9.62
CA VAL A 60 3.61 -2.24 -9.65
C VAL A 60 4.72 -2.06 -10.69
N LEU A 61 5.29 -3.15 -11.18
CA LEU A 61 6.33 -3.06 -12.23
C LEU A 61 5.76 -2.82 -13.61
N LYS A 62 4.45 -2.98 -13.78
CA LYS A 62 3.80 -2.76 -15.07
C LYS A 62 3.51 -1.28 -15.29
N PRO A 63 3.61 -0.80 -16.54
CA PRO A 63 3.38 0.62 -16.80
C PRO A 63 1.94 1.07 -16.59
N ASP A 64 0.99 0.15 -16.54
CA ASP A 64 -0.41 0.48 -16.34
C ASP A 64 -0.85 0.37 -14.87
N PHE A 65 0.10 0.28 -13.93
CA PHE A 65 -0.23 0.14 -12.51
C PHE A 65 -1.19 1.24 -12.04
N ASP A 66 -0.85 2.49 -12.32
CA ASP A 66 -1.65 3.62 -11.84
C ASP A 66 -3.07 3.61 -12.41
N SER A 67 -3.20 3.37 -13.71
CA SER A 67 -4.52 3.36 -14.34
C SER A 67 -5.37 2.19 -13.86
N LEU A 68 -4.77 1.02 -13.65
CA LEU A 68 -5.51 -0.11 -13.10
C LEU A 68 -5.94 0.13 -11.66
N ALA A 69 -5.10 0.77 -10.86
CA ALA A 69 -5.45 1.07 -9.48
C ALA A 69 -6.64 2.03 -9.44
N VAL A 70 -6.59 3.10 -10.21
CA VAL A 70 -7.68 4.08 -10.25
C VAL A 70 -8.99 3.46 -10.76
N ALA A 71 -8.88 2.55 -11.73
CA ALA A 71 -10.07 1.87 -12.29
C ALA A 71 -10.71 0.90 -11.31
N ASN A 72 -9.95 0.36 -10.36
CA ASN A 72 -10.42 -0.73 -9.50
C ASN A 72 -10.55 -0.36 -8.02
N ILE A 73 -10.03 0.79 -7.59
CA ILE A 73 -10.09 1.20 -6.19
C ILE A 73 -10.83 2.52 -6.10
N GLN A 74 -11.91 2.51 -5.33
CA GLN A 74 -12.74 3.69 -5.16
C GLN A 74 -11.92 4.83 -4.54
N LYS A 75 -12.10 6.02 -5.08
CA LYS A 75 -11.39 7.20 -4.62
C LYS A 75 -11.57 7.40 -3.13
N GLY A 76 -10.48 7.75 -2.44
CA GLY A 76 -10.53 7.99 -1.01
C GLY A 76 -10.48 6.75 -0.13
N SER A 77 -10.43 5.56 -0.72
CA SER A 77 -10.36 4.31 0.04
C SER A 77 -9.08 4.22 0.85
N VAL A 78 -9.13 3.43 1.92
CA VAL A 78 -7.93 3.00 2.62
C VAL A 78 -7.37 1.78 1.91
N VAL A 79 -6.11 1.84 1.52
CA VAL A 79 -5.43 0.75 0.80
C VAL A 79 -4.29 0.24 1.65
N ALA A 80 -4.36 -1.04 2.03
CA ALA A 80 -3.28 -1.71 2.75
C ALA A 80 -2.54 -2.56 1.72
N LEU A 81 -1.29 -2.23 1.44
CA LEU A 81 -0.57 -2.88 0.36
C LEU A 81 0.76 -3.47 0.78
N TYR A 82 1.21 -4.43 0.02
CA TYR A 82 2.46 -5.12 0.31
C TYR A 82 3.12 -5.64 -0.96
N CYS A 83 4.45 -5.78 -0.90
CA CYS A 83 5.19 -6.53 -1.90
C CYS A 83 5.89 -7.70 -1.22
N ARG A 84 7.03 -8.13 -1.73
CA ARG A 84 7.72 -9.28 -1.16
C ARG A 84 8.49 -8.92 0.11
N SER A 85 9.27 -7.83 0.07
CA SER A 85 10.18 -7.47 1.16
C SER A 85 10.10 -6.01 1.57
N GLY A 86 9.22 -5.21 0.94
CA GLY A 86 9.01 -3.83 1.31
C GLY A 86 9.60 -2.80 0.36
N ASN A 87 10.28 -3.21 -0.72
CA ASN A 87 10.89 -2.24 -1.64
C ASN A 87 9.92 -1.72 -2.69
N ARG A 88 9.32 -2.62 -3.46
CA ARG A 88 8.36 -2.23 -4.52
C ARG A 88 7.12 -1.56 -3.94
N SER A 89 6.72 -2.00 -2.75
CA SER A 89 5.50 -1.47 -2.11
C SER A 89 5.63 0.00 -1.74
N LYS A 90 6.83 0.48 -1.46
CA LYS A 90 7.02 1.90 -1.14
C LYS A 90 6.76 2.78 -2.35
N ARG A 91 7.15 2.32 -3.53
CA ARG A 91 6.83 3.02 -4.78
C ARG A 91 5.34 3.04 -5.06
N ALA A 92 4.70 1.89 -4.88
CA ALA A 92 3.26 1.78 -5.06
C ALA A 92 2.53 2.69 -4.07
N ALA A 93 2.97 2.68 -2.81
CA ALA A 93 2.35 3.49 -1.75
C ALA A 93 2.46 4.97 -2.06
N ALA A 94 3.64 5.42 -2.51
CA ALA A 94 3.83 6.84 -2.85
C ALA A 94 2.91 7.25 -4.00
N SER A 95 2.82 6.41 -5.02
CA SER A 95 1.97 6.71 -6.17
C SER A 95 0.50 6.82 -5.80
N LEU A 96 0.01 5.88 -4.98
CA LEU A 96 -1.40 5.89 -4.59
C LEU A 96 -1.70 7.00 -3.59
N ALA A 97 -0.80 7.29 -2.66
CA ALA A 97 -0.98 8.40 -1.73
C ALA A 97 -1.07 9.73 -2.49
N ASP A 98 -0.26 9.88 -3.54
CA ASP A 98 -0.29 11.07 -4.38
C ASP A 98 -1.67 11.26 -5.05
N LYS A 99 -2.39 10.17 -5.25
CA LYS A 99 -3.73 10.20 -5.86
C LYS A 99 -4.86 10.37 -4.85
N GLY A 100 -4.52 10.56 -3.58
CA GLY A 100 -5.51 10.83 -2.54
C GLY A 100 -6.00 9.61 -1.77
N TYR A 101 -5.47 8.42 -2.04
CA TYR A 101 -5.79 7.24 -1.23
C TYR A 101 -5.09 7.32 0.11
N GLN A 102 -5.71 6.74 1.14
CA GLN A 102 -5.07 6.58 2.44
C GLN A 102 -4.32 5.26 2.41
N VAL A 103 -2.99 5.32 2.45
CA VAL A 103 -2.18 4.14 2.18
C VAL A 103 -1.44 3.67 3.41
N ILE A 104 -1.47 2.37 3.64
CA ILE A 104 -0.75 1.69 4.72
C ILE A 104 0.10 0.60 4.06
N GLU A 105 1.41 0.64 4.29
CA GLU A 105 2.35 -0.25 3.63
C GLU A 105 2.95 -1.20 4.66
N LEU A 106 3.00 -2.49 4.34
CA LEU A 106 3.60 -3.51 5.19
C LEU A 106 5.13 -3.48 5.03
N ALA A 107 5.82 -3.08 6.08
CA ALA A 107 7.27 -2.82 6.04
C ALA A 107 8.07 -4.03 5.55
N THR A 108 7.74 -5.22 6.04
CA THR A 108 8.50 -6.44 5.74
C THR A 108 7.87 -7.30 4.64
N GLY A 109 6.74 -6.86 4.12
CA GLY A 109 6.09 -7.52 3.00
C GLY A 109 5.62 -8.93 3.28
N TYR A 110 5.39 -9.66 2.20
CA TYR A 110 4.92 -11.03 2.28
C TYR A 110 5.89 -11.92 3.08
N ASN A 111 7.20 -11.69 2.91
CA ASN A 111 8.19 -12.47 3.66
C ASN A 111 8.00 -12.34 5.16
N GLY A 112 7.83 -11.12 5.65
CA GLY A 112 7.61 -10.89 7.08
C GLY A 112 6.31 -11.48 7.57
N TRP A 113 5.27 -11.41 6.75
CA TRP A 113 3.97 -12.00 7.07
C TRP A 113 4.08 -13.52 7.25
N VAL A 114 4.74 -14.19 6.33
CA VAL A 114 4.94 -15.66 6.40
C VAL A 114 5.80 -16.02 7.60
N GLN A 115 6.87 -15.26 7.83
CA GLN A 115 7.77 -15.49 8.95
C GLN A 115 7.06 -15.37 10.29
N ALA A 116 6.09 -14.48 10.38
CA ALA A 116 5.29 -14.30 11.59
C ALA A 116 4.21 -15.38 11.76
N GLY A 117 4.12 -16.32 10.82
CA GLY A 117 3.15 -17.41 10.91
C GLY A 117 1.71 -16.98 10.60
N LYS A 118 1.52 -15.88 9.93
CA LYS A 118 0.20 -15.36 9.59
C LYS A 118 -0.40 -16.09 8.39
N PRO A 119 -1.73 -16.11 8.26
CA PRO A 119 -2.40 -16.94 7.24
C PRO A 119 -2.17 -16.46 5.81
N VAL A 120 -1.97 -17.42 4.93
CA VAL A 120 -1.79 -17.19 3.49
C VAL A 120 -2.79 -18.03 2.69
N GLU A 121 -2.95 -17.61 1.43
CA GLU A 121 -3.80 -18.34 0.47
C GLU A 121 -3.06 -18.70 -0.78
#